data_dfb2f9803d1559129c102b3bc62a61ad
#
_entry.id   dfb2f9803d1559129c102b3bc62a61ad
#
_cell.length_a   1.000
_cell.length_b   1.000
_cell.length_c   1.000
_cell.angle_alpha   90.00
_cell.angle_beta   90.00
_cell.angle_gamma   90.00
#
_symmetry.space_group_name_H-M   'P 1'
#
loop_
_entity.id
_entity.type
_entity.pdbx_description
1 polymer ?
#
loop_
_entity_poly.entity_id
_entity_poly.type
_entity_poly.pdbx_seq_one_letter_code
_entity_poly.pdbx_strand_id
1 'polypeptide(L)'
;MIAERQAAGRAFLVAEAAGRPVGLATYDRFRASNGYAHTMEHTIILSPDAQGRGLGRALMAAIEDHARRAGAHSMIAAVSAENRAGEAFHRALGYALVGRLPDAGRKFGRWMDLLLLQKIL
;
A
#
# COMPACT_ATOMS: atom_id res chain seq x y z
N MET A 1 0.18 -6.87 -16.93
CA MET A 1 -0.41 -8.10 -16.36
C MET A 1 -0.09 -8.17 -14.89
N ILE A 2 -1.07 -8.56 -14.08
CA ILE A 2 -0.87 -8.69 -12.63
C ILE A 2 -1.00 -10.17 -12.27
N ALA A 3 -0.01 -10.71 -11.56
CA ALA A 3 0.02 -12.10 -11.14
C ALA A 3 0.15 -12.18 -9.63
N GLU A 4 -0.55 -13.16 -9.01
CA GLU A 4 -0.41 -13.44 -7.59
C GLU A 4 0.79 -14.38 -7.36
N ARG A 5 1.57 -14.08 -6.33
CA ARG A 5 2.70 -14.89 -5.88
C ARG A 5 2.58 -15.15 -4.38
N GLN A 6 3.28 -16.16 -3.90
CA GLN A 6 3.31 -16.51 -2.47
C GLN A 6 4.76 -16.58 -2.00
N ALA A 7 5.04 -15.90 -0.90
CA ALA A 7 6.35 -15.94 -0.25
C ALA A 7 6.18 -15.71 1.25
N ALA A 8 6.93 -16.45 2.07
CA ALA A 8 6.90 -16.32 3.53
C ALA A 8 5.48 -16.43 4.12
N GLY A 9 4.63 -17.26 3.53
CA GLY A 9 3.25 -17.46 4.00
C GLY A 9 2.28 -16.34 3.65
N ARG A 10 2.70 -15.35 2.83
CA ARG A 10 1.86 -14.24 2.40
C ARG A 10 1.73 -14.18 0.88
N ALA A 11 0.54 -13.79 0.43
CA ALA A 11 0.30 -13.50 -0.98
C ALA A 11 0.76 -12.07 -1.31
N PHE A 12 1.32 -11.88 -2.49
CA PHE A 12 1.59 -10.56 -3.01
C PHE A 12 1.30 -10.54 -4.51
N LEU A 13 1.03 -9.35 -5.03
CA LEU A 13 0.68 -9.16 -6.43
C LEU A 13 1.84 -8.49 -7.14
N VAL A 14 2.19 -9.02 -8.31
CA VAL A 14 3.29 -8.52 -9.13
C VAL A 14 2.71 -8.01 -10.44
N ALA A 15 3.01 -6.76 -10.80
CA ALA A 15 2.72 -6.23 -12.13
C ALA A 15 3.91 -6.48 -13.02
N GLU A 16 3.65 -7.02 -14.21
CA GLU A 16 4.67 -7.31 -15.19
C GLU A 16 4.39 -6.58 -16.50
N ALA A 17 5.44 -6.07 -17.12
CA ALA A 17 5.38 -5.47 -18.44
C ALA A 17 6.53 -6.03 -19.26
N ALA A 18 6.24 -6.50 -20.49
CA ALA A 18 7.24 -7.11 -21.38
C ALA A 18 7.98 -8.27 -20.69
N GLY A 19 7.29 -9.07 -19.88
CA GLY A 19 7.86 -10.21 -19.17
C GLY A 19 8.74 -9.85 -17.97
N ARG A 20 8.76 -8.58 -17.55
CA ARG A 20 9.60 -8.10 -16.45
C ARG A 20 8.73 -7.57 -15.32
N PRO A 21 9.09 -7.85 -14.04
CA PRO A 21 8.36 -7.26 -12.92
C PRO A 21 8.63 -5.75 -12.88
N VAL A 22 7.56 -4.97 -12.79
CA VAL A 22 7.62 -3.50 -12.75
C VAL A 22 6.90 -2.92 -11.55
N GLY A 23 6.24 -3.75 -10.77
CA GLY A 23 5.56 -3.30 -9.56
C GLY A 23 5.18 -4.46 -8.66
N LEU A 24 4.96 -4.15 -7.40
CA LEU A 24 4.64 -5.12 -6.36
C LEU A 24 3.67 -4.49 -5.38
N ALA A 25 2.65 -5.24 -4.97
CA ALA A 25 1.77 -4.86 -3.86
C ALA A 25 1.55 -6.04 -2.95
N THR A 26 1.56 -5.79 -1.65
CA THR A 26 1.27 -6.78 -0.62
C THR A 26 0.54 -6.10 0.54
N TYR A 27 -0.04 -6.91 1.43
CA TYR A 27 -0.64 -6.37 2.65
C TYR A 27 -0.51 -7.37 3.78
N ASP A 28 -0.62 -6.87 5.00
CA ASP A 28 -0.64 -7.66 6.21
C ASP A 28 -1.52 -6.97 7.24
N ARG A 29 -1.82 -7.63 8.35
CA ARG A 29 -2.56 -7.01 9.44
C ARG A 29 -1.86 -5.73 9.90
N PHE A 30 -2.64 -4.69 10.12
CA PHE A 30 -2.12 -3.44 10.69
C PHE A 30 -1.63 -3.66 12.12
N ARG A 31 -2.38 -4.46 12.91
CA ARG A 31 -2.01 -4.83 14.27
C ARG A 31 -2.28 -6.30 14.50
N ALA A 32 -1.41 -6.95 15.31
CA ALA A 32 -1.47 -8.40 15.52
C ALA A 32 -2.66 -8.84 16.38
N SER A 33 -3.21 -7.94 17.19
CA SER A 33 -4.31 -8.25 18.12
C SER A 33 -5.58 -8.63 17.35
N ASN A 34 -6.33 -9.62 17.87
CA ASN A 34 -7.53 -10.14 17.19
C ASN A 34 -8.63 -9.10 16.98
N GLY A 35 -8.70 -8.07 17.83
CA GLY A 35 -9.66 -6.98 17.67
C GLY A 35 -9.43 -6.18 16.38
N TYR A 36 -8.26 -6.30 15.75
CA TYR A 36 -7.89 -5.56 14.56
C TYR A 36 -7.67 -6.49 13.36
N ALA A 37 -8.25 -7.69 13.40
CA ALA A 37 -8.04 -8.72 12.38
C ALA A 37 -8.56 -8.33 10.99
N HIS A 38 -9.41 -7.31 10.89
CA HIS A 38 -10.02 -6.88 9.64
C HIS A 38 -9.45 -5.55 9.12
N THR A 39 -8.39 -5.04 9.76
CA THR A 39 -7.67 -3.84 9.33
C THR A 39 -6.31 -4.24 8.80
N MET A 40 -6.05 -3.88 7.54
CA MET A 40 -4.81 -4.24 6.85
C MET A 40 -3.99 -3.00 6.55
N GLU A 41 -2.70 -3.19 6.43
CA GLU A 41 -1.78 -2.17 5.91
C GLU A 41 -1.11 -2.74 4.67
N HIS A 42 -1.10 -1.99 3.58
CA HIS A 42 -0.48 -2.43 2.33
C HIS A 42 0.88 -1.78 2.12
N THR A 43 1.67 -2.41 1.26
CA THR A 43 2.89 -1.84 0.69
C THR A 43 2.75 -1.91 -0.82
N ILE A 44 3.06 -0.82 -1.50
CA ILE A 44 3.10 -0.78 -2.96
C ILE A 44 4.42 -0.17 -3.42
N ILE A 45 5.05 -0.82 -4.38
CA ILE A 45 6.33 -0.39 -4.95
C ILE A 45 6.20 -0.47 -6.47
N LEU A 46 6.58 0.61 -7.16
CA LEU A 46 6.61 0.66 -8.61
C LEU A 46 8.01 1.08 -9.07
N SER A 47 8.51 0.43 -10.12
CA SER A 47 9.74 0.89 -10.74
C SER A 47 9.50 2.27 -11.37
N PRO A 48 10.53 3.15 -11.43
CA PRO A 48 10.34 4.51 -11.93
C PRO A 48 9.77 4.57 -13.35
N ASP A 49 10.17 3.68 -14.23
CA ASP A 49 9.70 3.64 -15.62
C ASP A 49 8.28 3.08 -15.75
N ALA A 50 7.72 2.50 -14.69
CA ALA A 50 6.33 2.02 -14.68
C ALA A 50 5.35 3.09 -14.22
N GLN A 51 5.83 4.18 -13.64
CA GLN A 51 4.96 5.24 -13.12
C GLN A 51 4.29 6.00 -14.25
N GLY A 52 3.09 6.51 -13.99
CA GLY A 52 2.33 7.27 -14.98
C GLY A 52 1.59 6.45 -16.01
N ARG A 53 1.61 5.11 -15.91
CA ARG A 53 0.95 4.21 -16.85
C ARG A 53 -0.32 3.56 -16.32
N GLY A 54 -0.79 4.02 -15.16
CA GLY A 54 -1.96 3.42 -14.52
C GLY A 54 -1.69 2.09 -13.81
N LEU A 55 -0.45 1.62 -13.77
CA LEU A 55 -0.09 0.34 -13.13
C LEU A 55 -0.28 0.38 -11.63
N GLY A 56 0.06 1.51 -10.99
CA GLY A 56 -0.15 1.68 -9.55
C GLY A 56 -1.62 1.59 -9.19
N ARG A 57 -2.47 2.26 -9.95
CA ARG A 57 -3.93 2.20 -9.75
C ARG A 57 -4.45 0.78 -9.95
N ALA A 58 -3.97 0.07 -10.96
CA ALA A 58 -4.38 -1.31 -11.23
C ALA A 58 -3.92 -2.26 -10.11
N LEU A 59 -2.69 -2.11 -9.63
CA LEU A 59 -2.18 -2.90 -8.50
C LEU A 59 -2.98 -2.64 -7.23
N MET A 60 -3.31 -1.38 -6.95
CA MET A 60 -4.09 -1.05 -5.77
C MET A 60 -5.50 -1.62 -5.86
N ALA A 61 -6.14 -1.51 -7.02
CA ALA A 61 -7.46 -2.12 -7.21
C ALA A 61 -7.41 -3.63 -6.97
N ALA A 62 -6.39 -4.29 -7.47
CA ALA A 62 -6.23 -5.74 -7.32
C ALA A 62 -5.95 -6.13 -5.87
N ILE A 63 -5.07 -5.41 -5.15
CA ILE A 63 -4.75 -5.75 -3.77
C ILE A 63 -5.93 -5.47 -2.84
N GLU A 64 -6.68 -4.40 -3.08
CA GLU A 64 -7.88 -4.09 -2.31
C GLU A 64 -8.95 -5.16 -2.51
N ASP A 65 -9.13 -5.61 -3.75
CA ASP A 65 -10.09 -6.68 -4.05
C ASP A 65 -9.68 -7.99 -3.39
N HIS A 66 -8.39 -8.33 -3.45
CA HIS A 66 -7.86 -9.52 -2.79
C HIS A 66 -8.11 -9.46 -1.28
N ALA A 67 -7.81 -8.32 -0.66
CA ALA A 67 -8.00 -8.13 0.79
C ALA A 67 -9.48 -8.21 1.17
N ARG A 68 -10.36 -7.59 0.36
CA ARG A 68 -11.81 -7.62 0.58
C ARG A 68 -12.35 -9.05 0.54
N ARG A 69 -11.92 -9.84 -0.43
CA ARG A 69 -12.32 -11.24 -0.55
C ARG A 69 -11.79 -12.09 0.60
N ALA A 70 -10.67 -11.70 1.19
CA ALA A 70 -10.09 -12.37 2.36
C ALA A 70 -10.69 -11.91 3.68
N GLY A 71 -11.68 -11.00 3.67
CA GLY A 71 -12.39 -10.57 4.86
C GLY A 71 -11.93 -9.24 5.44
N ALA A 72 -11.03 -8.52 4.79
CA ALA A 72 -10.60 -7.20 5.27
C ALA A 72 -11.74 -6.18 5.12
N HIS A 73 -11.88 -5.32 6.12
CA HIS A 73 -12.86 -4.25 6.14
C HIS A 73 -12.25 -2.89 5.81
N SER A 74 -11.00 -2.67 6.23
CA SER A 74 -10.32 -1.41 5.94
C SER A 74 -8.85 -1.62 5.58
N MET A 75 -8.32 -0.66 4.84
CA MET A 75 -6.94 -0.66 4.39
C MET A 75 -6.26 0.63 4.83
N ILE A 76 -5.07 0.49 5.41
CA ILE A 76 -4.25 1.60 5.84
C ILE A 76 -3.09 1.77 4.86
N ALA A 77 -2.80 3.01 4.50
CA ALA A 77 -1.59 3.40 3.78
C ALA A 77 -0.74 4.24 4.73
N ALA A 78 0.50 3.82 4.95
CA ALA A 78 1.46 4.58 5.74
C ALA A 78 2.43 5.26 4.77
N VAL A 79 2.45 6.58 4.75
CA VAL A 79 3.18 7.37 3.76
C VAL A 79 3.98 8.44 4.50
N SER A 80 5.27 8.59 4.14
CA SER A 80 6.06 9.71 4.68
C SER A 80 5.39 11.03 4.33
N ALA A 81 5.33 11.95 5.29
CA ALA A 81 4.79 13.28 5.06
C ALA A 81 5.55 14.05 3.96
N GLU A 82 6.78 13.63 3.67
CA GLU A 82 7.59 14.23 2.61
C GLU A 82 7.31 13.63 1.23
N ASN A 83 6.63 12.50 1.18
CA ASN A 83 6.24 11.86 -0.07
C ASN A 83 4.86 12.40 -0.52
N ARG A 84 4.86 13.61 -1.04
CA ARG A 84 3.62 14.27 -1.45
C ARG A 84 2.92 13.54 -2.61
N ALA A 85 3.70 12.97 -3.51
CA ALA A 85 3.15 12.19 -4.61
C ALA A 85 2.43 10.93 -4.11
N GLY A 86 3.01 10.26 -3.12
CA GLY A 86 2.38 9.09 -2.50
C GLY A 86 1.08 9.44 -1.78
N GLU A 87 1.07 10.56 -1.07
CA GLU A 87 -0.17 11.05 -0.43
C GLU A 87 -1.24 11.34 -1.46
N ALA A 88 -0.91 12.09 -2.51
CA ALA A 88 -1.84 12.43 -3.57
C ALA A 88 -2.37 11.19 -4.29
N PHE A 89 -1.50 10.23 -4.55
CA PHE A 89 -1.86 8.96 -5.17
C PHE A 89 -2.93 8.24 -4.35
N HIS A 90 -2.71 8.10 -3.04
CA HIS A 90 -3.66 7.40 -2.17
C HIS A 90 -4.97 8.17 -2.01
N ARG A 91 -4.91 9.51 -1.89
CA ARG A 91 -6.14 10.31 -1.83
C ARG A 91 -6.97 10.16 -3.10
N ALA A 92 -6.35 10.10 -4.26
CA ALA A 92 -7.04 9.89 -5.53
C ALA A 92 -7.74 8.53 -5.59
N LEU A 93 -7.27 7.55 -4.83
CA LEU A 93 -7.87 6.21 -4.75
C LEU A 93 -8.94 6.11 -3.65
N GLY A 94 -9.24 7.20 -2.95
CA GLY A 94 -10.30 7.23 -1.94
C GLY A 94 -9.81 7.08 -0.51
N TYR A 95 -8.50 7.14 -0.27
CA TYR A 95 -7.95 7.13 1.08
C TYR A 95 -8.07 8.51 1.72
N ALA A 96 -8.47 8.54 2.98
CA ALA A 96 -8.58 9.78 3.76
C ALA A 96 -7.47 9.82 4.81
N LEU A 97 -6.90 11.00 5.04
CA LEU A 97 -5.93 11.17 6.12
C LEU A 97 -6.62 11.01 7.47
N VAL A 98 -6.14 10.07 8.28
CA VAL A 98 -6.73 9.78 9.60
C VAL A 98 -5.75 10.01 10.74
N GLY A 99 -4.46 10.17 10.45
CA GLY A 99 -3.48 10.40 11.49
C GLY A 99 -2.15 10.90 10.96
N ARG A 100 -1.40 11.53 11.85
CA ARG A 100 -0.03 11.97 11.61
C ARG A 100 0.79 11.63 12.83
N LEU A 101 1.88 10.88 12.64
CA LEU A 101 2.81 10.50 13.70
C LEU A 101 4.06 11.36 13.58
N PRO A 102 4.27 12.35 14.48
CA PRO A 102 5.45 13.19 14.41
C PRO A 102 6.72 12.37 14.66
N ASP A 103 7.76 12.65 13.89
CA ASP A 103 9.10 12.08 14.08
C ASP A 103 9.09 10.53 14.13
N ALA A 104 8.20 9.89 13.42
CA ALA A 104 8.09 8.43 13.43
C ALA A 104 9.14 7.76 12.55
N GLY A 105 9.62 8.45 11.51
CA GLY A 105 10.65 7.94 10.61
C GLY A 105 11.97 8.63 10.82
N ARG A 106 13.05 7.92 10.52
CA ARG A 106 14.40 8.50 10.55
C ARG A 106 15.16 8.07 9.31
N LYS A 107 15.62 9.06 8.53
CA LYS A 107 16.34 8.80 7.28
C LYS A 107 17.22 9.99 6.95
N PHE A 108 18.38 9.73 6.39
CA PHE A 108 19.34 10.78 6.01
C PHE A 108 19.70 11.71 7.20
N GLY A 109 19.79 11.16 8.41
CA GLY A 109 20.15 11.94 9.59
C GLY A 109 19.06 12.86 10.13
N ARG A 110 17.81 12.75 9.65
CA ARG A 110 16.72 13.63 10.11
C ARG A 110 15.44 12.84 10.37
N TRP A 111 14.59 13.40 11.20
CA TRP A 111 13.29 12.84 11.56
C TRP A 111 12.24 13.25 10.53
N MET A 112 11.30 12.35 10.28
CA MET A 112 10.20 12.58 9.36
C MET A 112 8.91 12.13 9.98
N ASP A 113 7.83 12.86 9.69
CA ASP A 113 6.49 12.47 10.12
C ASP A 113 5.94 11.39 9.21
N LEU A 114 5.11 10.52 9.77
CA LEU A 114 4.40 9.48 9.02
C LEU A 114 2.92 9.82 8.96
N LEU A 115 2.35 9.77 7.76
CA LEU A 115 0.92 9.94 7.55
C LEU A 115 0.25 8.58 7.49
N LEU A 116 -0.90 8.47 8.15
CA LEU A 116 -1.76 7.31 8.04
C LEU A 116 -3.02 7.73 7.29
N LEU A 117 -3.28 7.03 6.18
CA LEU A 117 -4.48 7.23 5.39
C LEU A 117 -5.29 5.93 5.42
N GLN A 118 -6.60 6.02 5.35
CA GLN A 118 -7.48 4.86 5.49
C GLN A 118 -8.56 4.88 4.43
N LYS A 119 -8.87 3.69 3.93
CA LYS A 119 -10.00 3.44 3.04
C LYS A 119 -10.83 2.29 3.59
N ILE A 120 -12.12 2.48 3.68
CA ILE A 120 -13.06 1.38 3.98
C ILE A 120 -13.31 0.63 2.67
N LEU A 121 -13.10 -0.66 2.69
CA LEU A 121 -13.15 -1.49 1.49
C LEU A 121 -14.56 -1.94 1.14
#